data_4566989cc21f1f5d7e772cb94e097bf8
#
_entry.id   4566989cc21f1f5d7e772cb94e097bf8
#
_cell.length_a   1.000
_cell.length_b   1.000
_cell.length_c   1.000
_cell.angle_alpha   90.00
_cell.angle_beta   90.00
_cell.angle_gamma   90.00
#
_symmetry.space_group_name_H-M   'P 1'
#
loop_
_entity.id
_entity.type
_entity.pdbx_description
1 polymer ?
#
loop_
_entity_poly.entity_id
_entity_poly.type
_entity_poly.pdbx_seq_one_letter_code
_entity_poly.pdbx_strand_id
1 'polypeptide(L)'
;MFENMNLDVMNDKEMESFIQGLTEIINLPDEAINESNWEQVEQAIRAGINPVEKKAGIEEGVRQMRLQGYTREAARAFIQELDKELQTVIDDFKDLTTNPYKLKIIEAIFTMLGEILNETIDAFLGYDTTVYFELVHPNAKIPTYAHDTDAGADVYAPEDVIIAPGARGQKVDTGFKMAMTPDWYMAVCPRSGLSYKTSLRVSNAPGTIDEGYRDEVGILFDNFSSQDYVIRKGERMAQLVVAPTYKFKAQLTDDVSQIGENRGGGFGSTGN
;
A
#
# COMPACT_ATOMS: atom_id res chain seq x y z
N MET A 1 -15.08 -30.06 -2.75
CA MET A 1 -14.79 -28.88 -3.57
C MET A 1 -14.24 -27.75 -2.69
N PHE A 2 -14.88 -27.37 -1.59
CA PHE A 2 -14.45 -26.28 -0.72
C PHE A 2 -13.58 -26.68 0.48
N GLU A 3 -13.35 -27.97 0.69
CA GLU A 3 -12.55 -28.50 1.81
C GLU A 3 -11.08 -28.10 1.78
N ASN A 4 -10.59 -27.57 0.66
CA ASN A 4 -9.21 -27.10 0.49
C ASN A 4 -9.07 -25.59 0.48
N MET A 5 -10.18 -24.82 0.51
CA MET A 5 -10.10 -23.37 0.68
C MET A 5 -9.88 -23.07 2.17
N ASN A 6 -8.64 -22.82 2.53
CA ASN A 6 -8.29 -22.38 3.88
C ASN A 6 -8.65 -20.89 4.04
N LEU A 7 -9.97 -20.59 3.94
CA LEU A 7 -10.54 -19.28 4.22
C LEU A 7 -10.79 -19.11 5.72
N ASP A 8 -9.77 -19.36 6.53
CA ASP A 8 -9.82 -19.21 8.00
C ASP A 8 -10.25 -17.79 8.46
N VAL A 9 -10.44 -16.89 7.51
CA VAL A 9 -10.91 -15.51 7.72
C VAL A 9 -12.45 -15.43 7.84
N MET A 10 -13.17 -16.43 7.31
CA MET A 10 -14.62 -16.56 7.41
C MET A 10 -14.98 -17.67 8.42
N ASN A 11 -16.00 -17.45 9.21
CA ASN A 11 -16.51 -18.53 10.06
C ASN A 11 -17.35 -19.54 9.24
N ASP A 12 -17.52 -20.75 9.77
CA ASP A 12 -18.22 -21.85 9.08
C ASP A 12 -19.58 -21.44 8.52
N LYS A 13 -20.35 -20.64 9.26
CA LYS A 13 -21.68 -20.19 8.86
C LYS A 13 -21.64 -19.19 7.70
N GLU A 14 -20.66 -18.30 7.68
CA GLU A 14 -20.45 -17.37 6.57
C GLU A 14 -20.02 -18.11 5.32
N MET A 15 -19.14 -19.09 5.46
CA MET A 15 -18.72 -19.97 4.37
C MET A 15 -19.91 -20.77 3.82
N GLU A 16 -20.73 -21.39 4.67
CA GLU A 16 -21.94 -22.11 4.24
C GLU A 16 -22.89 -21.20 3.48
N SER A 17 -23.15 -19.98 3.97
CA SER A 17 -24.00 -19.00 3.30
C SER A 17 -23.46 -18.56 1.95
N PHE A 18 -22.15 -18.37 1.84
CA PHE A 18 -21.46 -18.03 0.59
C PHE A 18 -21.59 -19.14 -0.44
N ILE A 19 -21.31 -20.39 -0.04
CA ILE A 19 -21.45 -21.58 -0.90
C ILE A 19 -22.88 -21.74 -1.38
N GLN A 20 -23.87 -21.54 -0.48
CA GLN A 20 -25.28 -21.61 -0.83
C GLN A 20 -25.62 -20.56 -1.90
N GLY A 21 -25.17 -19.31 -1.75
CA GLY A 21 -25.40 -18.24 -2.73
C GLY A 21 -24.84 -18.55 -4.10
N LEU A 22 -23.61 -19.10 -4.18
CA LEU A 22 -23.02 -19.55 -5.44
C LEU A 22 -23.82 -20.70 -6.06
N THR A 23 -24.27 -21.66 -5.25
CA THR A 23 -25.08 -22.78 -5.70
C THR A 23 -26.42 -22.32 -6.26
N GLU A 24 -27.04 -21.32 -5.66
CA GLU A 24 -28.27 -20.71 -6.16
C GLU A 24 -28.06 -20.07 -7.54
N ILE A 25 -26.97 -19.33 -7.76
CA ILE A 25 -26.62 -18.74 -9.06
C ILE A 25 -26.44 -19.80 -10.14
N ILE A 26 -25.73 -20.91 -9.83
CA ILE A 26 -25.52 -22.02 -10.77
C ILE A 26 -26.86 -22.66 -11.16
N ASN A 27 -27.76 -22.85 -10.20
CA ASN A 27 -29.05 -23.50 -10.41
C ASN A 27 -30.12 -22.58 -11.01
N LEU A 28 -29.86 -21.30 -11.23
CA LEU A 28 -30.79 -20.43 -11.95
C LEU A 28 -31.02 -20.97 -13.39
N PRO A 29 -32.23 -20.79 -13.96
CA PRO A 29 -32.42 -21.04 -15.38
C PRO A 29 -31.43 -20.27 -16.26
N ASP A 30 -31.01 -20.82 -17.39
CA ASP A 30 -30.01 -20.16 -18.26
C ASP A 30 -30.51 -18.84 -18.83
N GLU A 31 -31.83 -18.66 -18.94
CA GLU A 31 -32.46 -17.40 -19.37
C GLU A 31 -32.37 -16.29 -18.31
N ALA A 32 -32.15 -16.64 -17.04
CA ALA A 32 -32.09 -15.67 -15.93
C ALA A 32 -30.85 -14.77 -16.00
N ILE A 33 -29.73 -15.30 -16.48
CA ILE A 33 -28.47 -14.57 -16.67
C ILE A 33 -27.99 -14.82 -18.09
N ASN A 34 -27.98 -13.75 -18.93
CA ASN A 34 -27.71 -13.81 -20.35
C ASN A 34 -26.96 -12.55 -20.83
N GLU A 35 -26.66 -12.47 -22.14
CA GLU A 35 -25.93 -11.37 -22.76
C GLU A 35 -26.51 -9.98 -22.48
N SER A 36 -27.83 -9.89 -22.33
CA SER A 36 -28.51 -8.60 -22.17
C SER A 36 -28.53 -8.06 -20.73
N ASN A 37 -28.28 -8.90 -19.73
CA ASN A 37 -28.47 -8.50 -18.32
C ASN A 37 -27.32 -8.83 -17.36
N TRP A 38 -26.32 -9.61 -17.76
CA TRP A 38 -25.26 -10.04 -16.84
C TRP A 38 -24.49 -8.87 -16.21
N GLU A 39 -24.21 -7.78 -16.95
CA GLU A 39 -23.54 -6.59 -16.42
C GLU A 39 -24.40 -5.88 -15.36
N GLN A 40 -25.71 -5.85 -15.54
CA GLN A 40 -26.64 -5.27 -14.54
C GLN A 40 -26.68 -6.13 -13.27
N VAL A 41 -26.63 -7.45 -13.42
CA VAL A 41 -26.57 -8.39 -12.28
C VAL A 41 -25.25 -8.20 -11.53
N GLU A 42 -24.11 -8.13 -12.21
CA GLU A 42 -22.82 -7.86 -11.60
C GLU A 42 -22.82 -6.52 -10.84
N GLN A 43 -23.29 -5.44 -11.47
CA GLN A 43 -23.40 -4.14 -10.83
C GLN A 43 -24.30 -4.17 -9.58
N ALA A 44 -25.40 -4.90 -9.63
CA ALA A 44 -26.28 -5.05 -8.48
C ALA A 44 -25.63 -5.80 -7.32
N ILE A 45 -24.84 -6.84 -7.62
CA ILE A 45 -24.05 -7.58 -6.61
C ILE A 45 -23.02 -6.65 -5.98
N ARG A 46 -22.24 -5.93 -6.79
CA ARG A 46 -21.25 -4.96 -6.29
C ARG A 46 -21.88 -3.85 -5.45
N ALA A 47 -23.04 -3.32 -5.88
CA ALA A 47 -23.77 -2.28 -5.16
C ALA A 47 -24.44 -2.80 -3.86
N GLY A 48 -24.67 -4.10 -3.77
CA GLY A 48 -25.21 -4.76 -2.57
C GLY A 48 -24.22 -4.85 -1.42
N ILE A 49 -22.92 -4.65 -1.67
CA ILE A 49 -21.92 -4.66 -0.60
C ILE A 49 -22.06 -3.37 0.21
N ASN A 50 -22.57 -3.50 1.41
CA ASN A 50 -22.69 -2.38 2.34
C ASN A 50 -21.31 -1.98 2.89
N PRO A 51 -20.85 -0.72 2.69
CA PRO A 51 -19.51 -0.31 3.15
C PRO A 51 -19.29 -0.45 4.65
N VAL A 52 -20.36 -0.30 5.45
CA VAL A 52 -20.28 -0.45 6.91
C VAL A 52 -20.09 -1.93 7.30
N GLU A 53 -20.83 -2.82 6.65
CA GLU A 53 -20.71 -4.26 6.87
C GLU A 53 -19.37 -4.79 6.37
N LYS A 54 -18.91 -4.32 5.21
CA LYS A 54 -17.56 -4.63 4.68
C LYS A 54 -16.48 -4.25 5.69
N LYS A 55 -16.52 -3.02 6.23
CA LYS A 55 -15.55 -2.56 7.22
C LYS A 55 -15.59 -3.42 8.50
N ALA A 56 -16.79 -3.72 9.01
CA ALA A 56 -16.95 -4.58 10.19
C ALA A 56 -16.40 -5.99 9.92
N GLY A 57 -16.62 -6.54 8.73
CA GLY A 57 -16.05 -7.82 8.30
C GLY A 57 -14.53 -7.83 8.29
N ILE A 58 -13.90 -6.78 7.75
CA ILE A 58 -12.44 -6.62 7.75
C ILE A 58 -11.90 -6.54 9.18
N GLU A 59 -12.51 -5.75 10.06
CA GLU A 59 -12.10 -5.64 11.46
C GLU A 59 -12.20 -6.99 12.20
N GLU A 60 -13.28 -7.75 11.95
CA GLU A 60 -13.45 -9.08 12.50
C GLU A 60 -12.43 -10.07 11.93
N GLY A 61 -12.18 -10.06 10.61
CA GLY A 61 -11.15 -10.89 9.98
C GLY A 61 -9.78 -10.66 10.59
N VAL A 62 -9.37 -9.40 10.76
CA VAL A 62 -8.11 -9.02 11.45
C VAL A 62 -8.07 -9.56 12.87
N ARG A 63 -9.19 -9.48 13.60
CA ARG A 63 -9.31 -10.03 14.95
C ARG A 63 -9.10 -11.55 14.96
N GLN A 64 -9.72 -12.27 14.03
CA GLN A 64 -9.57 -13.71 13.89
C GLN A 64 -8.13 -14.11 13.55
N MET A 65 -7.50 -13.46 12.58
CA MET A 65 -6.09 -13.71 12.25
C MET A 65 -5.17 -13.55 13.47
N ARG A 66 -5.40 -12.52 14.30
CA ARG A 66 -4.63 -12.32 15.55
C ARG A 66 -4.89 -13.41 16.58
N LEU A 67 -6.15 -13.86 16.76
CA LEU A 67 -6.52 -14.92 17.69
C LEU A 67 -5.93 -16.28 17.28
N GLN A 68 -5.85 -16.55 15.99
CA GLN A 68 -5.27 -17.76 15.44
C GLN A 68 -3.72 -17.73 15.39
N GLY A 69 -3.12 -16.61 15.79
CA GLY A 69 -1.67 -16.47 15.86
C GLY A 69 -0.99 -16.33 14.50
N TYR A 70 -1.68 -15.82 13.49
CA TYR A 70 -1.06 -15.51 12.20
C TYR A 70 0.14 -14.60 12.39
N THR A 71 1.24 -14.92 11.73
CA THR A 71 2.41 -14.05 11.63
C THR A 71 2.29 -13.14 10.41
N ARG A 72 3.02 -12.01 10.40
CA ARG A 72 3.09 -11.15 9.21
C ARG A 72 3.66 -11.88 7.99
N GLU A 73 4.59 -12.80 8.19
CA GLU A 73 5.17 -13.63 7.14
C GLU A 73 4.13 -14.58 6.54
N ALA A 74 3.35 -15.26 7.38
CA ALA A 74 2.26 -16.13 6.93
C ALA A 74 1.18 -15.35 6.17
N ALA A 75 0.80 -14.16 6.63
CA ALA A 75 -0.18 -13.31 5.95
C ALA A 75 0.32 -12.86 4.56
N ARG A 76 1.60 -12.51 4.42
CA ARG A 76 2.19 -12.18 3.11
C ARG A 76 2.29 -13.38 2.17
N ALA A 77 2.65 -14.54 2.68
CA ALA A 77 2.67 -15.77 1.88
C ALA A 77 1.26 -16.11 1.38
N PHE A 78 0.23 -15.90 2.18
CA PHE A 78 -1.16 -16.11 1.80
C PHE A 78 -1.59 -15.21 0.63
N ILE A 79 -1.24 -13.90 0.63
CA ILE A 79 -1.53 -13.00 -0.51
C ILE A 79 -0.95 -13.55 -1.82
N GLN A 80 0.28 -14.06 -1.79
CA GLN A 80 0.96 -14.56 -3.00
C GLN A 80 0.29 -15.80 -3.59
N GLU A 81 -0.39 -16.59 -2.78
CA GLU A 81 -1.10 -17.81 -3.22
C GLU A 81 -2.59 -17.55 -3.49
N LEU A 82 -3.17 -16.48 -2.94
CA LEU A 82 -4.61 -16.20 -2.98
C LEU A 82 -5.19 -16.19 -4.39
N ASP A 83 -4.57 -15.44 -5.32
CA ASP A 83 -5.04 -15.35 -6.70
C ASP A 83 -5.06 -16.69 -7.39
N LYS A 84 -4.08 -17.54 -7.12
CA LYS A 84 -3.97 -18.88 -7.68
C LYS A 84 -5.05 -19.82 -7.10
N GLU A 85 -5.30 -19.73 -5.80
CA GLU A 85 -6.35 -20.52 -5.15
C GLU A 85 -7.73 -20.12 -5.66
N LEU A 86 -8.02 -18.82 -5.74
CA LEU A 86 -9.27 -18.28 -6.28
C LEU A 86 -9.46 -18.73 -7.75
N GLN A 87 -8.41 -18.67 -8.57
CA GLN A 87 -8.48 -19.11 -9.96
C GLN A 87 -8.77 -20.61 -10.06
N THR A 88 -8.18 -21.44 -9.20
CA THR A 88 -8.45 -22.89 -9.15
C THR A 88 -9.92 -23.16 -8.86
N VAL A 89 -10.50 -22.44 -7.89
CA VAL A 89 -11.92 -22.56 -7.56
C VAL A 89 -12.82 -22.10 -8.71
N ILE A 90 -12.48 -20.99 -9.37
CA ILE A 90 -13.21 -20.51 -10.56
C ILE A 90 -13.19 -21.58 -11.66
N ASP A 91 -12.05 -22.23 -11.88
CA ASP A 91 -11.92 -23.30 -12.89
C ASP A 91 -12.78 -24.51 -12.56
N ASP A 92 -12.91 -24.89 -11.29
CA ASP A 92 -13.83 -25.95 -10.85
C ASP A 92 -15.29 -25.62 -11.18
N PHE A 93 -15.68 -24.33 -11.10
CA PHE A 93 -17.05 -23.91 -11.48
C PHE A 93 -17.33 -24.00 -12.99
N LYS A 94 -16.31 -23.98 -13.85
CA LYS A 94 -16.48 -24.14 -15.31
C LYS A 94 -17.08 -25.50 -15.68
N ASP A 95 -16.85 -26.50 -14.84
CA ASP A 95 -17.42 -27.85 -15.04
C ASP A 95 -18.89 -27.95 -14.59
N LEU A 96 -19.37 -26.97 -13.79
CA LEU A 96 -20.72 -26.99 -13.22
C LEU A 96 -21.76 -26.22 -14.05
N THR A 97 -21.34 -25.32 -14.92
CA THR A 97 -22.23 -24.58 -15.82
C THR A 97 -21.61 -24.32 -17.16
N THR A 98 -22.39 -24.47 -18.22
CA THR A 98 -22.01 -24.13 -19.60
C THR A 98 -22.45 -22.72 -20.00
N ASN A 99 -23.19 -22.02 -19.14
CA ASN A 99 -23.63 -20.66 -19.38
C ASN A 99 -22.47 -19.65 -19.13
N PRO A 100 -21.93 -19.00 -20.18
CA PRO A 100 -20.75 -18.12 -20.04
C PRO A 100 -21.03 -16.86 -19.19
N TYR A 101 -22.29 -16.44 -19.07
CA TYR A 101 -22.67 -15.27 -18.29
C TYR A 101 -22.79 -15.58 -16.80
N LYS A 102 -23.22 -16.78 -16.44
CA LYS A 102 -23.14 -17.29 -15.06
C LYS A 102 -21.67 -17.35 -14.60
N LEU A 103 -20.78 -17.86 -15.46
CA LEU A 103 -19.34 -17.88 -15.16
C LEU A 103 -18.78 -16.48 -14.91
N LYS A 104 -19.13 -15.47 -15.72
CA LYS A 104 -18.73 -14.09 -15.49
C LYS A 104 -19.19 -13.55 -14.14
N ILE A 105 -20.41 -13.86 -13.71
CA ILE A 105 -20.92 -13.47 -12.38
C ILE A 105 -20.12 -14.16 -11.27
N ILE A 106 -19.83 -15.43 -11.42
CA ILE A 106 -19.01 -16.19 -10.46
C ILE A 106 -17.60 -15.60 -10.38
N GLU A 107 -16.96 -15.34 -11.50
CA GLU A 107 -15.64 -14.69 -11.56
C GLU A 107 -15.67 -13.32 -10.87
N ALA A 108 -16.71 -12.51 -11.08
CA ALA A 108 -16.85 -11.21 -10.42
C ALA A 108 -17.00 -11.34 -8.89
N ILE A 109 -17.75 -12.34 -8.41
CA ILE A 109 -17.91 -12.62 -6.98
C ILE A 109 -16.57 -13.03 -6.35
N PHE A 110 -15.81 -13.92 -7.00
CA PHE A 110 -14.49 -14.32 -6.49
C PHE A 110 -13.47 -13.18 -6.53
N THR A 111 -13.54 -12.31 -7.56
CA THR A 111 -12.72 -11.09 -7.60
C THR A 111 -13.03 -10.18 -6.40
N MET A 112 -14.30 -9.93 -6.10
CA MET A 112 -14.69 -9.14 -4.93
C MET A 112 -14.27 -9.78 -3.60
N LEU A 113 -14.34 -11.10 -3.50
CA LEU A 113 -13.85 -11.82 -2.32
C LEU A 113 -12.34 -11.63 -2.16
N GLY A 114 -11.57 -11.78 -3.23
CA GLY A 114 -10.13 -11.52 -3.25
C GLY A 114 -9.79 -10.08 -2.81
N GLU A 115 -10.53 -9.10 -3.29
CA GLU A 115 -10.38 -7.69 -2.87
C GLU A 115 -10.60 -7.53 -1.35
N ILE A 116 -11.65 -8.12 -0.78
CA ILE A 116 -11.95 -8.03 0.67
C ILE A 116 -10.88 -8.75 1.50
N LEU A 117 -10.43 -9.92 1.05
CA LEU A 117 -9.37 -10.68 1.73
C LEU A 117 -8.05 -9.91 1.71
N ASN A 118 -7.68 -9.31 0.58
CA ASN A 118 -6.50 -8.46 0.48
C ASN A 118 -6.58 -7.26 1.42
N GLU A 119 -7.72 -6.55 1.45
CA GLU A 119 -7.94 -5.44 2.39
C GLU A 119 -7.84 -5.90 3.87
N THR A 120 -8.34 -7.09 4.19
CA THR A 120 -8.24 -7.66 5.54
C THR A 120 -6.79 -7.95 5.93
N ILE A 121 -6.01 -8.52 5.01
CA ILE A 121 -4.61 -8.81 5.23
C ILE A 121 -3.80 -7.52 5.33
N ASP A 122 -4.05 -6.53 4.48
CA ASP A 122 -3.43 -5.22 4.54
C ASP A 122 -3.70 -4.53 5.89
N ALA A 123 -4.94 -4.59 6.39
CA ALA A 123 -5.30 -4.09 7.70
C ALA A 123 -4.62 -4.88 8.85
N PHE A 124 -4.45 -6.21 8.70
CA PHE A 124 -3.70 -7.04 9.64
C PHE A 124 -2.23 -6.68 9.67
N LEU A 125 -1.63 -6.43 8.50
CA LEU A 125 -0.24 -6.00 8.34
C LEU A 125 -0.02 -4.56 8.83
N GLY A 126 -1.11 -3.80 8.97
CA GLY A 126 -1.08 -2.40 9.38
C GLY A 126 -0.71 -1.45 8.25
N TYR A 127 -1.09 -1.79 7.01
CA TYR A 127 -0.94 -0.88 5.88
C TYR A 127 -2.13 0.09 5.82
N ASP A 128 -1.85 1.36 6.06
CA ASP A 128 -2.86 2.42 6.06
C ASP A 128 -3.01 3.10 4.68
N THR A 129 -2.07 2.85 3.77
CA THR A 129 -2.04 3.46 2.43
C THR A 129 -1.37 2.56 1.40
N THR A 130 -1.79 2.70 0.15
CA THR A 130 -1.14 2.05 -0.99
C THR A 130 -0.31 3.07 -1.77
N VAL A 131 0.92 2.68 -2.12
CA VAL A 131 1.80 3.45 -2.99
C VAL A 131 2.06 2.68 -4.27
N TYR A 132 1.74 3.28 -5.40
CA TYR A 132 1.94 2.73 -6.73
C TYR A 132 3.25 3.26 -7.32
N PHE A 133 4.01 2.40 -7.98
CA PHE A 133 5.28 2.75 -8.62
C PHE A 133 5.27 2.43 -10.11
N GLU A 134 5.70 3.39 -10.92
CA GLU A 134 6.01 3.22 -12.35
C GLU A 134 7.53 3.28 -12.50
N LEU A 135 8.16 2.18 -12.96
CA LEU A 135 9.60 2.17 -13.23
C LEU A 135 9.87 2.79 -14.60
N VAL A 136 10.65 3.86 -14.63
CA VAL A 136 10.99 4.62 -15.85
C VAL A 136 12.46 4.45 -16.27
N HIS A 137 13.24 3.70 -15.49
CA HIS A 137 14.62 3.34 -15.80
C HIS A 137 14.80 1.82 -15.72
N PRO A 138 15.52 1.15 -16.65
CA PRO A 138 15.62 -0.32 -16.73
C PRO A 138 16.25 -0.99 -15.50
N ASN A 139 17.03 -0.26 -14.73
CA ASN A 139 17.66 -0.76 -13.51
C ASN A 139 17.01 -0.22 -12.22
N ALA A 140 15.91 0.52 -12.33
CA ALA A 140 15.17 1.00 -11.17
C ALA A 140 14.58 -0.18 -10.38
N LYS A 141 14.43 0.03 -9.09
CA LYS A 141 13.81 -0.93 -8.18
C LYS A 141 12.74 -0.24 -7.36
N ILE A 142 11.66 -0.95 -7.09
CA ILE A 142 10.67 -0.54 -6.10
C ILE A 142 11.36 -0.47 -4.72
N PRO A 143 11.12 0.59 -3.94
CA PRO A 143 11.64 0.69 -2.58
C PRO A 143 11.20 -0.50 -1.70
N THR A 144 12.09 -0.99 -0.84
CA THR A 144 11.83 -2.16 0.01
C THR A 144 12.19 -1.91 1.47
N TYR A 145 11.41 -2.49 2.36
CA TYR A 145 11.78 -2.58 3.78
C TYR A 145 12.81 -3.68 3.98
N ALA A 146 13.85 -3.44 4.78
CA ALA A 146 14.83 -4.46 5.13
C ALA A 146 14.27 -5.41 6.20
N HIS A 147 13.45 -4.88 7.11
CA HIS A 147 12.75 -5.62 8.15
C HIS A 147 11.29 -5.17 8.25
N ASP A 148 10.41 -6.05 8.71
CA ASP A 148 8.97 -5.79 8.86
C ASP A 148 8.64 -4.64 9.82
N THR A 149 9.54 -4.31 10.71
CA THR A 149 9.40 -3.23 11.70
C THR A 149 10.01 -1.91 11.26
N ASP A 150 10.64 -1.87 10.08
CA ASP A 150 11.26 -0.63 9.58
C ASP A 150 10.19 0.39 9.19
N ALA A 151 10.39 1.64 9.57
CA ALA A 151 9.52 2.74 9.17
C ALA A 151 9.83 3.28 7.76
N GLY A 152 11.03 3.03 7.25
CA GLY A 152 11.51 3.55 5.98
C GLY A 152 11.82 2.46 4.96
N ALA A 153 11.29 2.59 3.75
CA ALA A 153 11.63 1.74 2.61
C ALA A 153 12.89 2.26 1.91
N ASP A 154 13.90 1.42 1.75
CA ASP A 154 15.17 1.78 1.11
C ASP A 154 14.98 2.10 -0.39
N VAL A 155 15.62 3.20 -0.84
CA VAL A 155 15.67 3.63 -2.24
C VAL A 155 17.05 3.32 -2.82
N TYR A 156 17.07 2.75 -4.01
CA TYR A 156 18.27 2.25 -4.69
C TYR A 156 18.65 3.15 -5.86
N ALA A 157 19.97 3.38 -6.03
CA ALA A 157 20.48 4.06 -7.20
C ALA A 157 20.34 3.16 -8.46
N PRO A 158 19.73 3.65 -9.56
CA PRO A 158 19.58 2.85 -10.78
C PRO A 158 20.87 2.73 -11.57
N GLU A 159 21.83 3.62 -11.34
CA GLU A 159 23.14 3.66 -12.00
C GLU A 159 24.22 4.27 -11.08
N ASP A 160 25.47 4.24 -11.52
CA ASP A 160 26.57 4.92 -10.84
C ASP A 160 26.44 6.43 -11.01
N VAL A 161 26.43 7.19 -9.91
CA VAL A 161 26.33 8.65 -9.93
C VAL A 161 27.48 9.27 -9.13
N ILE A 162 28.19 10.22 -9.74
CA ILE A 162 29.26 10.97 -9.07
C ILE A 162 28.64 12.23 -8.44
N ILE A 163 28.83 12.41 -7.14
CA ILE A 163 28.49 13.62 -6.42
C ILE A 163 29.79 14.40 -6.20
N ALA A 164 29.94 15.51 -6.94
CA ALA A 164 31.16 16.29 -6.96
C ALA A 164 31.52 16.89 -5.59
N PRO A 165 32.79 17.20 -5.33
CA PRO A 165 33.21 17.91 -4.12
C PRO A 165 32.46 19.23 -3.96
N GLY A 166 31.96 19.50 -2.79
CA GLY A 166 31.23 20.74 -2.49
C GLY A 166 29.89 20.89 -3.22
N ALA A 167 29.38 19.84 -3.88
CA ALA A 167 28.05 19.85 -4.49
C ALA A 167 26.97 20.29 -3.49
N ARG A 168 25.98 21.03 -3.96
CA ARG A 168 24.82 21.49 -3.22
C ARG A 168 23.56 21.19 -4.02
N GLY A 169 22.68 20.33 -3.48
CA GLY A 169 21.42 19.97 -4.13
C GLY A 169 21.62 19.25 -5.47
N GLN A 170 22.68 18.47 -5.64
CA GLN A 170 22.84 17.67 -6.86
C GLN A 170 21.76 16.60 -6.89
N LYS A 171 20.89 16.64 -7.91
CA LYS A 171 19.82 15.69 -8.10
C LYS A 171 20.36 14.33 -8.56
N VAL A 172 19.88 13.27 -7.92
CA VAL A 172 20.04 11.89 -8.33
C VAL A 172 18.67 11.30 -8.55
N ASP A 173 18.39 10.89 -9.78
CA ASP A 173 17.11 10.29 -10.15
C ASP A 173 17.02 8.85 -9.64
N THR A 174 15.83 8.46 -9.23
CA THR A 174 15.57 7.11 -8.66
C THR A 174 15.18 6.10 -9.71
N GLY A 175 14.80 6.57 -10.91
CA GLY A 175 14.31 5.73 -11.99
C GLY A 175 12.86 5.29 -11.81
N PHE A 176 12.10 5.90 -10.89
CA PHE A 176 10.68 5.62 -10.72
C PHE A 176 9.86 6.89 -10.50
N LYS A 177 8.59 6.81 -10.90
CA LYS A 177 7.52 7.72 -10.50
C LYS A 177 6.64 7.03 -9.47
N MET A 178 5.83 7.79 -8.72
CA MET A 178 4.94 7.24 -7.73
C MET A 178 3.59 7.97 -7.67
N ALA A 179 2.59 7.25 -7.19
CA ALA A 179 1.30 7.78 -6.77
C ALA A 179 0.91 7.12 -5.45
N MET A 180 0.15 7.81 -4.63
CA MET A 180 -0.35 7.27 -3.37
C MET A 180 -1.82 7.61 -3.20
N THR A 181 -2.50 6.89 -2.32
CA THR A 181 -3.89 7.20 -1.96
C THR A 181 -3.98 8.59 -1.32
N PRO A 182 -5.15 9.27 -1.40
CA PRO A 182 -5.35 10.60 -0.83
C PRO A 182 -5.02 10.68 0.66
N ASP A 183 -4.73 11.90 1.13
CA ASP A 183 -4.45 12.23 2.53
C ASP A 183 -3.12 11.72 3.09
N TRP A 184 -2.19 11.32 2.22
CA TRP A 184 -0.83 10.93 2.58
C TRP A 184 0.22 11.76 1.86
N TYR A 185 1.42 11.81 2.42
CA TYR A 185 2.61 12.33 1.73
C TYR A 185 3.80 11.39 1.96
N MET A 186 4.80 11.47 1.10
CA MET A 186 6.02 10.70 1.21
C MET A 186 7.19 11.59 1.63
N ALA A 187 7.85 11.23 2.71
CA ALA A 187 9.07 11.89 3.15
C ALA A 187 10.30 11.14 2.62
N VAL A 188 11.16 11.85 1.89
CA VAL A 188 12.49 11.36 1.51
C VAL A 188 13.45 11.65 2.66
N CYS A 189 13.84 10.61 3.36
CA CYS A 189 14.69 10.68 4.55
C CYS A 189 16.11 10.19 4.25
N PRO A 190 17.14 10.77 4.89
CA PRO A 190 18.49 10.23 4.82
C PRO A 190 18.57 8.87 5.50
N ARG A 191 19.47 8.01 5.03
CA ARG A 191 19.83 6.79 5.73
C ARG A 191 20.91 7.10 6.78
N SER A 192 20.71 6.64 8.01
CA SER A 192 21.64 6.84 9.11
C SER A 192 23.06 6.35 8.78
N GLY A 193 23.17 5.15 8.18
CA GLY A 193 24.45 4.58 7.81
C GLY A 193 25.23 5.39 6.77
N LEU A 194 24.54 5.94 5.75
CA LEU A 194 25.18 6.79 4.75
C LEU A 194 25.63 8.11 5.37
N SER A 195 24.75 8.76 6.15
CA SER A 195 25.05 10.03 6.80
C SER A 195 26.15 9.92 7.86
N TYR A 196 26.25 8.78 8.58
CA TYR A 196 27.27 8.56 9.57
C TYR A 196 28.65 8.27 8.97
N LYS A 197 28.70 7.46 7.89
CA LYS A 197 29.93 6.97 7.30
C LYS A 197 30.52 7.88 6.21
N THR A 198 29.76 8.87 5.73
CA THR A 198 30.14 9.71 4.60
C THR A 198 29.88 11.19 4.87
N SER A 199 30.37 12.04 3.98
CA SER A 199 30.08 13.47 3.96
C SER A 199 28.84 13.81 3.10
N LEU A 200 28.12 12.82 2.61
CA LEU A 200 26.86 13.06 1.88
C LEU A 200 25.74 13.41 2.83
N ARG A 201 24.89 14.33 2.40
CA ARG A 201 23.64 14.68 3.07
C ARG A 201 22.52 14.81 2.04
N VAL A 202 21.31 14.42 2.40
CA VAL A 202 20.12 14.79 1.63
C VAL A 202 19.86 16.26 1.88
N SER A 203 19.93 17.09 0.84
CA SER A 203 20.00 18.56 0.96
C SER A 203 18.76 19.16 1.60
N ASN A 204 17.58 18.65 1.29
CA ASN A 204 16.28 19.12 1.75
C ASN A 204 15.60 18.14 2.73
N ALA A 205 16.38 17.41 3.52
CA ALA A 205 15.86 16.37 4.41
C ALA A 205 14.98 16.93 5.56
N PRO A 206 13.75 16.37 5.75
CA PRO A 206 13.10 15.45 4.84
C PRO A 206 12.57 16.13 3.57
N GLY A 207 12.81 15.55 2.40
CA GLY A 207 12.15 15.99 1.18
C GLY A 207 10.67 15.58 1.22
N THR A 208 9.77 16.48 0.87
CA THR A 208 8.33 16.22 0.90
C THR A 208 7.83 15.96 -0.52
N ILE A 209 7.19 14.81 -0.74
CA ILE A 209 6.51 14.46 -1.99
C ILE A 209 5.02 14.41 -1.71
N ASP A 210 4.29 15.30 -2.37
CA ASP A 210 2.84 15.43 -2.24
C ASP A 210 2.11 14.26 -2.94
N GLU A 211 0.88 13.95 -2.52
CA GLU A 211 0.04 12.91 -3.14
C GLU A 211 -0.20 13.12 -4.64
N GLY A 212 -0.20 14.38 -5.08
CA GLY A 212 -0.41 14.77 -6.48
C GLY A 212 0.86 14.79 -7.35
N TYR A 213 2.04 14.54 -6.81
CA TYR A 213 3.29 14.51 -7.58
C TYR A 213 3.34 13.29 -8.51
N ARG A 214 3.69 13.50 -9.79
CA ARG A 214 3.67 12.45 -10.82
C ARG A 214 4.95 12.40 -11.68
N ASP A 215 5.92 13.27 -11.42
CA ASP A 215 7.20 13.22 -12.12
C ASP A 215 8.15 12.20 -11.48
N GLU A 216 9.30 11.96 -12.12
CA GLU A 216 10.32 11.08 -11.59
C GLU A 216 10.86 11.59 -10.25
N VAL A 217 10.88 10.71 -9.26
CA VAL A 217 11.41 11.04 -7.93
C VAL A 217 12.92 11.24 -8.00
N GLY A 218 13.38 12.38 -7.53
CA GLY A 218 14.80 12.71 -7.43
C GLY A 218 15.19 13.00 -5.98
N ILE A 219 16.40 12.59 -5.62
CA ILE A 219 16.99 12.85 -4.31
C ILE A 219 18.09 13.88 -4.46
N LEU A 220 18.04 14.94 -3.66
CA LEU A 220 19.05 16.00 -3.69
C LEU A 220 20.17 15.69 -2.69
N PHE A 221 21.42 15.71 -3.15
CA PHE A 221 22.58 15.46 -2.30
C PHE A 221 23.51 16.66 -2.21
N ASP A 222 24.00 16.91 -1.00
CA ASP A 222 25.17 17.74 -0.73
C ASP A 222 26.37 16.83 -0.46
N ASN A 223 27.55 17.20 -0.97
CA ASN A 223 28.80 16.55 -0.64
C ASN A 223 29.73 17.54 0.09
N PHE A 224 29.89 17.36 1.40
CA PHE A 224 30.73 18.21 2.24
C PHE A 224 32.19 17.82 2.26
N SER A 225 32.62 16.84 1.45
CA SER A 225 34.03 16.47 1.30
C SER A 225 34.72 17.25 0.21
N SER A 226 36.06 17.13 0.18
CA SER A 226 36.90 17.65 -0.88
C SER A 226 37.15 16.65 -2.04
N GLN A 227 36.44 15.51 -2.03
CA GLN A 227 36.57 14.43 -3.00
C GLN A 227 35.23 14.06 -3.60
N ASP A 228 35.25 13.50 -4.81
CA ASP A 228 34.07 12.88 -5.40
C ASP A 228 33.55 11.76 -4.50
N TYR A 229 32.23 11.68 -4.39
CA TYR A 229 31.58 10.50 -3.84
C TYR A 229 30.82 9.80 -4.96
N VAL A 230 31.06 8.51 -5.12
CA VAL A 230 30.36 7.71 -6.12
C VAL A 230 29.28 6.88 -5.42
N ILE A 231 28.01 7.22 -5.67
CA ILE A 231 26.89 6.36 -5.35
C ILE A 231 26.86 5.26 -6.40
N ARG A 232 27.01 4.01 -5.99
CA ARG A 232 27.06 2.88 -6.93
C ARG A 232 25.66 2.40 -7.29
N LYS A 233 25.51 1.89 -8.52
CA LYS A 233 24.29 1.19 -8.95
C LYS A 233 23.87 0.13 -7.93
N GLY A 234 22.62 0.18 -7.50
CA GLY A 234 22.07 -0.71 -6.49
C GLY A 234 22.40 -0.35 -5.03
N GLU A 235 23.18 0.70 -4.80
CA GLU A 235 23.41 1.24 -3.46
C GLU A 235 22.15 1.88 -2.91
N ARG A 236 21.88 1.66 -1.63
CA ARG A 236 20.77 2.27 -0.90
C ARG A 236 21.12 3.70 -0.52
N MET A 237 20.53 4.67 -1.23
CA MET A 237 20.93 6.08 -1.15
C MET A 237 20.05 6.93 -0.23
N ALA A 238 18.80 6.53 -0.01
CA ALA A 238 17.85 7.20 0.87
C ALA A 238 16.80 6.20 1.35
N GLN A 239 15.82 6.65 2.13
CA GLN A 239 14.65 5.88 2.50
C GLN A 239 13.39 6.73 2.38
N LEU A 240 12.27 6.08 2.03
CA LEU A 240 10.94 6.68 1.95
C LEU A 240 10.15 6.33 3.22
N VAL A 241 9.57 7.35 3.84
CA VAL A 241 8.68 7.20 4.99
C VAL A 241 7.34 7.81 4.63
N VAL A 242 6.28 7.01 4.61
CA VAL A 242 4.93 7.50 4.36
C VAL A 242 4.35 8.08 5.65
N ALA A 243 3.61 9.20 5.54
CA ALA A 243 2.94 9.80 6.69
C ALA A 243 1.62 10.48 6.27
N PRO A 244 0.63 10.55 7.18
CA PRO A 244 -0.65 11.18 6.90
C PRO A 244 -0.50 12.70 6.77
N THR A 245 -1.30 13.30 5.87
CA THR A 245 -1.32 14.74 5.62
C THR A 245 -2.38 15.41 6.49
N TYR A 246 -1.95 16.19 7.47
CA TYR A 246 -2.84 17.05 8.26
C TYR A 246 -2.81 18.48 7.71
N LYS A 247 -3.99 19.04 7.39
CA LYS A 247 -4.14 20.40 6.90
C LYS A 247 -4.66 21.30 8.02
N PHE A 248 -4.11 22.51 8.14
CA PHE A 248 -4.61 23.51 9.06
C PHE A 248 -5.35 24.63 8.30
N LYS A 249 -6.32 25.24 8.95
CA LYS A 249 -6.95 26.47 8.48
C LYS A 249 -6.18 27.65 9.01
N ALA A 250 -5.57 28.44 8.15
CA ALA A 250 -4.93 29.68 8.55
C ALA A 250 -5.99 30.74 8.95
N GLN A 251 -5.80 31.34 10.10
CA GLN A 251 -6.65 32.44 10.60
C GLN A 251 -5.79 33.54 11.19
N LEU A 252 -6.03 34.75 10.73
CA LEU A 252 -5.36 35.93 11.27
C LEU A 252 -5.94 36.27 12.67
N THR A 253 -5.09 36.67 13.58
CA THR A 253 -5.46 37.22 14.90
C THR A 253 -4.54 38.40 15.22
N ASP A 254 -5.05 39.36 15.98
CA ASP A 254 -4.26 40.52 16.41
C ASP A 254 -3.32 40.19 17.57
N ASP A 255 -3.68 39.17 18.36
CA ASP A 255 -2.87 38.74 19.51
C ASP A 255 -2.98 37.22 19.73
N VAL A 256 -1.93 36.48 19.34
CA VAL A 256 -1.84 35.04 19.51
C VAL A 256 -1.69 34.61 20.98
N SER A 257 -1.26 35.51 21.88
CA SER A 257 -1.10 35.19 23.30
C SER A 257 -2.42 34.93 24.03
N GLN A 258 -3.54 35.35 23.41
CA GLN A 258 -4.90 35.13 23.91
C GLN A 258 -5.48 33.76 23.51
N ILE A 259 -4.75 32.96 22.71
CA ILE A 259 -5.22 31.68 22.22
C ILE A 259 -4.51 30.56 22.97
N GLY A 260 -5.27 29.83 23.78
CA GLY A 260 -4.75 28.72 24.59
C GLY A 260 -3.86 29.17 25.74
N GLU A 261 -3.07 28.26 26.28
CA GLU A 261 -2.16 28.54 27.39
C GLU A 261 -0.78 28.93 26.86
N ASN A 262 -0.28 30.07 27.35
CA ASN A 262 1.06 30.53 27.01
C ASN A 262 2.07 30.00 28.06
N ARG A 263 2.91 29.07 27.67
CA ARG A 263 3.95 28.47 28.53
C ARG A 263 5.09 29.45 28.86
N GLY A 264 5.17 30.59 28.15
CA GLY A 264 6.32 31.54 28.24
C GLY A 264 7.63 30.92 27.75
N GLY A 265 8.56 31.79 27.35
CA GLY A 265 9.92 31.39 26.99
C GLY A 265 10.10 30.78 25.60
N GLY A 266 11.32 30.67 25.18
CA GLY A 266 11.79 30.17 23.89
C GLY A 266 13.18 29.57 23.99
N PHE A 267 14.06 29.90 23.04
CA PHE A 267 15.40 29.35 22.93
C PHE A 267 16.19 29.34 24.25
N GLY A 268 16.39 28.16 24.84
CA GLY A 268 17.15 27.97 26.09
C GLY A 268 16.38 28.27 27.37
N SER A 269 15.07 28.57 27.34
CA SER A 269 14.29 28.93 28.54
C SER A 269 14.04 27.77 29.51
N THR A 270 14.37 26.52 29.11
CA THR A 270 14.19 25.30 29.93
C THR A 270 15.47 24.90 30.68
N GLY A 271 16.54 25.76 30.67
CA GLY A 271 17.81 25.49 31.33
C GLY A 271 18.77 24.62 30.51
N ASN A 272 20.04 24.60 30.92
CA ASN A 272 21.06 23.67 30.43
C ASN A 272 20.95 22.39 31.18
#